data_940e42414e67d294c0c87c5b1966ebc6
#
_entry.id   940e42414e67d294c0c87c5b1966ebc6
#
_cell.length_a   1.000
_cell.length_b   1.000
_cell.length_c   1.000
_cell.angle_alpha   90.00
_cell.angle_beta   90.00
_cell.angle_gamma   90.00
#
_symmetry.space_group_name_H-M   'P 1'
#
loop_
_entity.id
_entity.type
_entity.pdbx_description
1 polymer ?
#
loop_
_entity_poly.entity_id
_entity_poly.type
_entity_poly.pdbx_seq_one_letter_code
_entity_poly.pdbx_strand_id
1 'polypeptide(L)'
;MSLTRRNFVLGTSAIAGAAIIGAPRYAHAAAESLRIGWLAALTGPSSAPGIGFDRGVKFAADTLNAAGGVKGRKIEIVTRDTQGDPTKAVNATQEMINSQKVHAIWGPTNSGESLAVTPIMARAGIPNIHPCVIDTLIDTKKFPNAFRIAPSNGQWDDAVRSYCLKVLKVKKIAIIGDTTGYGVTAVKACVANFKRDGADVVYSNNIDATQTDMTPDMTRARSAGAEVIVIWSVSTGMEARLFNTRAEMNWDVNFAGHPSMASGEIRGLLAKPQNWDKVYAVGYRSCSYGADGKLPPKSQEFVDKVQGKVSLDDTLFWWVTAGYDAINMVAKAVQEGAGSSKDIIAYWNTLHPYPGYFGNYTYTAEEHNGYPTADVVMSAANSAKHGTFLLAPGYV
;
A
#
# COMPACT_ATOMS: atom_id res chain seq x y z
N MET A 1 -24.82 75.78 -50.59
CA MET A 1 -23.82 76.84 -50.41
C MET A 1 -22.78 76.29 -49.53
N SER A 2 -21.70 75.85 -50.03
CA SER A 2 -20.54 76.51 -50.54
C SER A 2 -19.53 76.81 -49.41
N LEU A 3 -18.43 76.02 -49.41
CA LEU A 3 -17.03 76.39 -49.34
C LEU A 3 -16.54 76.96 -47.97
N THR A 4 -15.36 76.79 -47.47
CA THR A 4 -14.03 76.52 -48.04
C THR A 4 -13.05 76.22 -46.91
N ARG A 5 -12.13 75.34 -47.11
CA ARG A 5 -10.69 75.31 -46.87
C ARG A 5 -10.00 76.49 -46.10
N ARG A 6 -9.04 76.03 -45.28
CA ARG A 6 -7.67 76.55 -45.16
C ARG A 6 -7.23 77.01 -43.77
N ASN A 7 -6.24 76.50 -43.37
CA ASN A 7 -4.84 76.70 -43.00
C ASN A 7 -4.57 76.43 -41.54
N PHE A 8 -3.70 75.47 -41.27
CA PHE A 8 -2.25 75.56 -41.14
C PHE A 8 -1.79 76.27 -39.86
N VAL A 9 -1.18 75.62 -38.95
CA VAL A 9 0.13 75.94 -38.42
C VAL A 9 0.69 74.77 -37.55
N LEU A 10 1.94 74.49 -37.83
CA LEU A 10 2.90 73.61 -37.20
C LEU A 10 2.97 73.74 -35.68
N GLY A 11 2.99 72.61 -34.99
CA GLY A 11 3.46 72.46 -33.65
C GLY A 11 4.25 71.12 -33.55
N THR A 12 5.53 71.17 -33.76
CA THR A 12 6.46 70.05 -33.55
C THR A 12 6.54 69.72 -32.06
N SER A 13 6.02 68.55 -31.67
CA SER A 13 6.34 67.97 -30.38
C SER A 13 6.94 66.60 -30.61
N ALA A 14 8.23 66.49 -30.42
CA ALA A 14 8.95 65.22 -30.43
C ALA A 14 8.47 64.32 -29.26
N ILE A 15 7.68 63.30 -29.58
CA ILE A 15 7.41 62.23 -28.64
C ILE A 15 8.49 61.19 -28.88
N ALA A 16 9.44 61.12 -27.92
CA ALA A 16 10.40 60.05 -27.82
C ALA A 16 9.64 58.74 -27.60
N GLY A 17 9.56 57.92 -28.63
CA GLY A 17 9.03 56.55 -28.56
C GLY A 17 9.98 55.70 -27.73
N ALA A 18 9.63 55.49 -26.46
CA ALA A 18 10.25 54.43 -25.68
C ALA A 18 9.83 53.07 -26.30
N ALA A 19 10.68 52.51 -27.14
CA ALA A 19 10.58 51.14 -27.56
C ALA A 19 10.66 50.27 -26.30
N ILE A 20 9.52 49.81 -25.81
CA ILE A 20 9.45 48.69 -24.85
C ILE A 20 9.99 47.49 -25.60
N ILE A 21 11.29 47.23 -25.49
CA ILE A 21 11.90 45.97 -25.86
C ILE A 21 11.29 44.92 -24.90
N GLY A 22 10.20 44.30 -25.35
CA GLY A 22 9.64 43.17 -24.67
C GLY A 22 10.75 42.12 -24.55
N ALA A 23 11.31 41.95 -23.35
CA ALA A 23 12.17 40.80 -23.09
C ALA A 23 11.49 39.55 -23.61
N PRO A 24 12.14 38.70 -24.39
CA PRO A 24 11.56 37.47 -24.82
C PRO A 24 11.17 36.70 -23.56
N ARG A 25 9.86 36.60 -23.31
CA ARG A 25 9.35 35.58 -22.38
C ARG A 25 9.76 34.27 -23.02
N TYR A 26 10.88 33.71 -22.57
CA TYR A 26 11.16 32.32 -22.80
C TYR A 26 9.95 31.57 -22.22
N ALA A 27 9.02 31.19 -23.08
CA ALA A 27 8.04 30.17 -22.74
C ALA A 27 8.87 28.94 -22.40
N HIS A 28 9.13 28.74 -21.11
CA HIS A 28 9.65 27.45 -20.66
C HIS A 28 8.62 26.45 -21.18
N ALA A 29 9.02 25.67 -22.18
CA ALA A 29 8.24 24.50 -22.56
C ALA A 29 7.95 23.76 -21.25
N ALA A 30 6.66 23.59 -20.93
CA ALA A 30 6.29 22.92 -19.69
C ALA A 30 7.04 21.59 -19.65
N ALA A 31 7.85 21.37 -18.63
CA ALA A 31 8.61 20.14 -18.51
C ALA A 31 7.63 18.96 -18.58
N GLU A 32 8.00 17.93 -19.32
CA GLU A 32 7.16 16.72 -19.46
C GLU A 32 6.79 16.17 -18.08
N SER A 33 5.52 15.80 -17.87
CA SER A 33 5.03 15.28 -16.60
C SER A 33 5.83 14.05 -16.17
N LEU A 34 6.06 13.91 -14.87
CA LEU A 34 6.57 12.68 -14.28
C LEU A 34 5.40 11.70 -14.13
N ARG A 35 5.26 10.78 -15.08
CA ARG A 35 4.18 9.80 -15.09
C ARG A 35 4.52 8.60 -14.24
N ILE A 36 3.67 8.31 -13.27
CA ILE A 36 3.80 7.15 -12.38
C ILE A 36 2.58 6.25 -12.59
N GLY A 37 2.79 5.02 -13.01
CA GLY A 37 1.75 4.01 -13.12
C GLY A 37 1.29 3.58 -11.71
N TRP A 38 -0.02 3.51 -11.50
CA TRP A 38 -0.64 2.97 -10.31
C TRP A 38 -1.52 1.77 -10.68
N LEU A 39 -1.03 0.56 -10.38
CA LEU A 39 -1.75 -0.68 -10.59
C LEU A 39 -2.36 -1.15 -9.26
N ALA A 40 -3.67 -1.24 -9.17
CA ALA A 40 -4.34 -1.64 -7.95
C ALA A 40 -5.65 -2.36 -8.20
N ALA A 41 -6.01 -3.28 -7.32
CA ALA A 41 -7.39 -3.71 -7.18
C ALA A 41 -8.16 -2.61 -6.45
N LEU A 42 -8.89 -1.76 -7.18
CA LEU A 42 -9.71 -0.69 -6.62
C LEU A 42 -11.17 -1.11 -6.47
N THR A 43 -11.56 -2.20 -7.12
CA THR A 43 -12.86 -2.85 -7.01
C THR A 43 -12.68 -4.35 -6.80
N GLY A 44 -13.76 -5.05 -6.41
CA GLY A 44 -13.74 -6.48 -6.14
C GLY A 44 -13.31 -6.86 -4.71
N PRO A 45 -13.24 -8.18 -4.41
CA PRO A 45 -13.03 -8.69 -3.04
C PRO A 45 -11.69 -8.29 -2.40
N SER A 46 -10.68 -7.95 -3.21
CA SER A 46 -9.33 -7.55 -2.76
C SER A 46 -9.11 -6.03 -2.79
N SER A 47 -10.17 -5.22 -2.83
CA SER A 47 -10.06 -3.76 -3.06
C SER A 47 -9.64 -2.96 -1.83
N ALA A 48 -9.87 -3.44 -0.61
CA ALA A 48 -9.59 -2.67 0.61
C ALA A 48 -8.15 -2.13 0.70
N PRO A 49 -7.09 -2.94 0.47
CA PRO A 49 -5.72 -2.42 0.42
C PRO A 49 -5.52 -1.40 -0.72
N GLY A 50 -6.05 -1.70 -1.92
CA GLY A 50 -5.95 -0.82 -3.08
C GLY A 50 -6.52 0.57 -2.81
N ILE A 51 -7.71 0.64 -2.22
CA ILE A 51 -8.36 1.89 -1.82
C ILE A 51 -7.54 2.63 -0.76
N GLY A 52 -7.00 1.91 0.23
CA GLY A 52 -6.15 2.50 1.26
C GLY A 52 -4.88 3.12 0.70
N PHE A 53 -4.16 2.40 -0.17
CA PHE A 53 -2.96 2.92 -0.85
C PHE A 53 -3.30 4.10 -1.77
N ASP A 54 -4.42 4.03 -2.50
CA ASP A 54 -4.86 5.09 -3.44
C ASP A 54 -5.01 6.45 -2.74
N ARG A 55 -5.51 6.48 -1.50
CA ARG A 55 -5.60 7.69 -0.69
C ARG A 55 -4.23 8.33 -0.51
N GLY A 56 -3.22 7.54 -0.16
CA GLY A 56 -1.85 8.01 0.00
C GLY A 56 -1.22 8.47 -1.30
N VAL A 57 -1.42 7.72 -2.39
CA VAL A 57 -0.95 8.05 -3.75
C VAL A 57 -1.48 9.41 -4.19
N LYS A 58 -2.80 9.62 -4.11
CA LYS A 58 -3.45 10.87 -4.50
C LYS A 58 -2.96 12.04 -3.64
N PHE A 59 -2.92 11.84 -2.33
CA PHE A 59 -2.47 12.88 -1.40
C PHE A 59 -1.01 13.27 -1.64
N ALA A 60 -0.12 12.31 -1.96
CA ALA A 60 1.27 12.59 -2.30
C ALA A 60 1.37 13.40 -3.60
N ALA A 61 0.68 12.97 -4.66
CA ALA A 61 0.69 13.65 -5.96
C ALA A 61 0.16 15.08 -5.84
N ASP A 62 -0.97 15.28 -5.14
CA ASP A 62 -1.56 16.60 -4.92
C ASP A 62 -0.62 17.51 -4.12
N THR A 63 0.01 16.99 -3.07
CA THR A 63 0.96 17.74 -2.24
C THR A 63 2.18 18.17 -3.04
N LEU A 64 2.78 17.27 -3.82
CA LEU A 64 3.92 17.57 -4.67
C LEU A 64 3.56 18.57 -5.77
N ASN A 65 2.40 18.41 -6.40
CA ASN A 65 1.94 19.30 -7.46
C ASN A 65 1.61 20.71 -6.94
N ALA A 66 1.02 20.81 -5.74
CA ALA A 66 0.79 22.10 -5.08
C ALA A 66 2.09 22.82 -4.73
N ALA A 67 3.19 22.10 -4.46
CA ALA A 67 4.52 22.63 -4.25
C ALA A 67 5.28 22.98 -5.55
N GLY A 68 4.65 22.88 -6.73
CA GLY A 68 5.26 23.19 -8.04
C GLY A 68 5.81 21.98 -8.79
N GLY A 69 5.52 20.76 -8.31
CA GLY A 69 6.00 19.49 -8.90
C GLY A 69 7.45 19.19 -8.51
N VAL A 70 8.05 18.25 -9.23
CA VAL A 70 9.43 17.81 -9.01
C VAL A 70 10.32 18.36 -10.14
N LYS A 71 11.25 19.25 -9.83
CA LYS A 71 12.05 19.97 -10.84
C LYS A 71 11.18 20.61 -11.94
N GLY A 72 10.04 21.20 -11.56
CA GLY A 72 9.09 21.80 -12.50
C GLY A 72 8.24 20.82 -13.30
N ARG A 73 8.40 19.52 -13.09
CA ARG A 73 7.56 18.47 -13.70
C ARG A 73 6.38 18.16 -12.77
N LYS A 74 5.16 18.20 -13.30
CA LYS A 74 3.97 17.74 -12.58
C LYS A 74 3.99 16.24 -12.42
N ILE A 75 3.52 15.74 -11.28
CA ILE A 75 3.24 14.32 -11.07
C ILE A 75 1.91 13.98 -11.74
N GLU A 76 1.91 13.00 -12.62
CA GLU A 76 0.74 12.43 -13.26
C GLU A 76 0.60 10.96 -12.86
N ILE A 77 -0.48 10.62 -12.15
CA ILE A 77 -0.75 9.23 -11.75
C ILE A 77 -1.61 8.57 -12.82
N VAL A 78 -1.06 7.57 -13.48
CA VAL A 78 -1.76 6.74 -14.46
C VAL A 78 -2.35 5.53 -13.75
N THR A 79 -3.60 5.64 -13.31
CA THR A 79 -4.27 4.60 -12.51
C THR A 79 -4.96 3.57 -13.39
N ARG A 80 -4.84 2.28 -13.05
CA ARG A 80 -5.61 1.17 -13.64
C ARG A 80 -6.14 0.26 -12.53
N ASP A 81 -7.45 0.05 -12.56
CA ASP A 81 -8.12 -0.93 -11.70
C ASP A 81 -7.96 -2.34 -12.29
N THR A 82 -7.24 -3.18 -11.59
CA THR A 82 -6.99 -4.57 -11.98
C THR A 82 -8.04 -5.54 -11.46
N GLN A 83 -8.86 -5.12 -10.51
CA GLN A 83 -9.86 -5.95 -9.83
C GLN A 83 -9.29 -7.21 -9.14
N GLY A 84 -7.97 -7.24 -8.91
CA GLY A 84 -7.27 -8.43 -8.41
C GLY A 84 -7.04 -9.52 -9.46
N ASP A 85 -7.30 -9.22 -10.75
CA ASP A 85 -7.19 -10.16 -11.87
C ASP A 85 -5.80 -10.05 -12.54
N PRO A 86 -5.00 -11.15 -12.56
CA PRO A 86 -3.67 -11.14 -13.18
C PRO A 86 -3.68 -10.79 -14.68
N THR A 87 -4.73 -11.16 -15.42
CA THR A 87 -4.84 -10.87 -16.86
C THR A 87 -5.05 -9.39 -17.09
N LYS A 88 -5.94 -8.77 -16.30
CA LYS A 88 -6.14 -7.31 -16.34
C LYS A 88 -4.87 -6.57 -15.96
N ALA A 89 -4.16 -7.03 -14.92
CA ALA A 89 -2.89 -6.46 -14.51
C ALA A 89 -1.83 -6.52 -15.63
N VAL A 90 -1.74 -7.64 -16.37
CA VAL A 90 -0.83 -7.79 -17.52
C VAL A 90 -1.17 -6.77 -18.62
N ASN A 91 -2.43 -6.67 -19.02
CA ASN A 91 -2.86 -5.74 -20.06
C ASN A 91 -2.62 -4.28 -19.66
N ALA A 92 -2.95 -3.92 -18.43
CA ALA A 92 -2.70 -2.59 -17.89
C ALA A 92 -1.21 -2.25 -17.81
N THR A 93 -0.37 -3.19 -17.40
CA THR A 93 1.10 -3.02 -17.35
C THR A 93 1.66 -2.75 -18.74
N GLN A 94 1.25 -3.52 -19.75
CA GLN A 94 1.68 -3.34 -21.14
C GLN A 94 1.24 -1.97 -21.69
N GLU A 95 0.02 -1.53 -21.39
CA GLU A 95 -0.47 -0.21 -21.76
C GLU A 95 0.35 0.90 -21.11
N MET A 96 0.59 0.82 -19.78
CA MET A 96 1.39 1.80 -19.04
C MET A 96 2.81 1.93 -19.61
N ILE A 97 3.43 0.83 -19.99
CA ILE A 97 4.78 0.82 -20.54
C ILE A 97 4.79 1.33 -21.99
N ASN A 98 3.95 0.77 -22.84
CA ASN A 98 4.06 0.97 -24.29
C ASN A 98 3.35 2.24 -24.76
N SER A 99 2.21 2.59 -24.18
CA SER A 99 1.35 3.71 -24.62
C SER A 99 1.52 4.92 -23.72
N GLN A 100 1.44 4.74 -22.39
CA GLN A 100 1.50 5.84 -21.44
C GLN A 100 2.92 6.29 -21.11
N LYS A 101 3.94 5.45 -21.42
CA LYS A 101 5.36 5.76 -21.19
C LYS A 101 5.64 6.20 -19.75
N VAL A 102 5.14 5.44 -18.78
CA VAL A 102 5.37 5.72 -17.37
C VAL A 102 6.84 5.56 -16.99
N HIS A 103 7.30 6.37 -16.02
CA HIS A 103 8.69 6.38 -15.56
C HIS A 103 8.94 5.34 -14.45
N ALA A 104 7.90 5.01 -13.68
CA ALA A 104 7.90 3.99 -12.63
C ALA A 104 6.48 3.43 -12.45
N ILE A 105 6.36 2.25 -11.84
CA ILE A 105 5.07 1.66 -11.50
C ILE A 105 5.03 1.37 -9.99
N TRP A 106 3.99 1.86 -9.32
CA TRP A 106 3.58 1.46 -7.99
C TRP A 106 2.50 0.38 -8.08
N GLY A 107 2.65 -0.68 -7.28
CA GLY A 107 1.76 -1.85 -7.34
C GLY A 107 2.29 -2.96 -8.27
N PRO A 108 1.48 -4.00 -8.56
CA PRO A 108 0.11 -4.23 -8.10
C PRO A 108 -0.01 -4.46 -6.59
N THR A 109 -1.25 -4.45 -6.09
CA THR A 109 -1.51 -4.61 -4.65
C THR A 109 -1.67 -6.05 -4.20
N ASN A 110 -1.86 -6.99 -5.14
CA ASN A 110 -1.98 -8.42 -4.85
C ASN A 110 -0.79 -9.21 -5.42
N SER A 111 -0.27 -10.16 -4.64
CA SER A 111 0.92 -10.94 -5.02
C SER A 111 0.70 -11.82 -6.25
N GLY A 112 -0.53 -12.32 -6.48
CA GLY A 112 -0.87 -13.09 -7.69
C GLY A 112 -0.73 -12.26 -8.97
N GLU A 113 -1.16 -11.01 -8.93
CA GLU A 113 -0.97 -10.05 -10.03
C GLU A 113 0.51 -9.72 -10.22
N SER A 114 1.24 -9.48 -9.11
CA SER A 114 2.68 -9.18 -9.16
C SER A 114 3.49 -10.32 -9.79
N LEU A 115 3.17 -11.57 -9.50
CA LEU A 115 3.81 -12.72 -10.14
C LEU A 115 3.66 -12.70 -11.66
N ALA A 116 2.52 -12.21 -12.18
CA ALA A 116 2.26 -12.10 -13.61
C ALA A 116 2.98 -10.90 -14.27
N VAL A 117 3.09 -9.76 -13.59
CA VAL A 117 3.56 -8.51 -14.20
C VAL A 117 5.02 -8.17 -13.91
N THR A 118 5.59 -8.61 -12.79
CA THR A 118 7.00 -8.32 -12.45
C THR A 118 7.99 -8.74 -13.54
N PRO A 119 7.83 -9.92 -14.19
CA PRO A 119 8.69 -10.30 -15.31
C PRO A 119 8.57 -9.36 -16.53
N ILE A 120 7.39 -8.78 -16.75
CA ILE A 120 7.14 -7.84 -17.86
C ILE A 120 7.87 -6.52 -17.58
N MET A 121 7.70 -5.98 -16.37
CA MET A 121 8.36 -4.75 -15.93
C MET A 121 9.88 -4.91 -15.91
N ALA A 122 10.40 -6.08 -15.49
CA ALA A 122 11.83 -6.37 -15.49
C ALA A 122 12.42 -6.33 -16.90
N ARG A 123 11.78 -6.99 -17.87
CA ARG A 123 12.23 -6.96 -19.28
C ARG A 123 12.19 -5.56 -19.88
N ALA A 124 11.23 -4.73 -19.45
CA ALA A 124 11.09 -3.36 -19.92
C ALA A 124 12.00 -2.36 -19.19
N GLY A 125 12.70 -2.79 -18.12
CA GLY A 125 13.55 -1.92 -17.31
C GLY A 125 12.78 -0.83 -16.55
N ILE A 126 11.50 -1.08 -16.22
CA ILE A 126 10.66 -0.13 -15.48
C ILE A 126 10.82 -0.37 -13.98
N PRO A 127 11.21 0.65 -13.19
CA PRO A 127 11.28 0.53 -11.74
C PRO A 127 9.89 0.26 -11.15
N ASN A 128 9.82 -0.74 -10.29
CA ASN A 128 8.60 -1.18 -9.65
C ASN A 128 8.74 -1.16 -8.13
N ILE A 129 7.90 -0.39 -7.45
CA ILE A 129 7.69 -0.50 -6.01
C ILE A 129 6.37 -1.24 -5.80
N HIS A 130 6.33 -2.20 -4.88
CA HIS A 130 5.10 -2.94 -4.59
C HIS A 130 5.00 -3.34 -3.11
N PRO A 131 3.77 -3.50 -2.58
CA PRO A 131 3.54 -3.97 -1.21
C PRO A 131 3.44 -5.49 -1.10
N CYS A 132 3.65 -6.23 -2.20
CA CYS A 132 3.44 -7.66 -2.26
C CYS A 132 4.51 -8.44 -1.50
N VAL A 133 4.09 -9.41 -0.73
CA VAL A 133 4.88 -10.00 0.36
C VAL A 133 5.59 -11.31 0.00
N ILE A 134 5.38 -11.84 -1.22
CA ILE A 134 6.05 -13.06 -1.71
C ILE A 134 7.51 -12.75 -2.04
N ASP A 135 8.45 -13.50 -1.45
CA ASP A 135 9.89 -13.21 -1.54
C ASP A 135 10.47 -13.41 -2.95
N THR A 136 9.90 -14.31 -3.76
CA THR A 136 10.36 -14.49 -5.14
C THR A 136 10.19 -13.25 -6.01
N LEU A 137 9.37 -12.28 -5.60
CA LEU A 137 9.14 -11.02 -6.34
C LEU A 137 10.29 -10.02 -6.21
N ILE A 138 11.15 -10.18 -5.22
CA ILE A 138 12.31 -9.32 -4.96
C ILE A 138 13.65 -10.05 -5.15
N ASP A 139 13.67 -11.15 -5.87
CA ASP A 139 14.91 -11.82 -6.30
C ASP A 139 15.69 -10.86 -7.23
N THR A 140 16.69 -10.18 -6.70
CA THR A 140 17.43 -9.12 -7.40
C THR A 140 18.14 -9.62 -8.64
N LYS A 141 18.46 -10.93 -8.73
CA LYS A 141 19.05 -11.55 -9.93
C LYS A 141 18.04 -11.70 -11.07
N LYS A 142 16.77 -11.93 -10.73
CA LYS A 142 15.68 -12.08 -11.70
C LYS A 142 14.97 -10.76 -12.00
N PHE A 143 14.78 -9.94 -10.97
CA PHE A 143 13.98 -8.72 -11.01
C PHE A 143 14.74 -7.55 -10.38
N PRO A 144 15.85 -7.08 -10.99
CA PRO A 144 16.70 -6.03 -10.42
C PRO A 144 16.02 -4.66 -10.32
N ASN A 145 14.79 -4.54 -10.80
CA ASN A 145 13.98 -3.34 -10.82
C ASN A 145 12.76 -3.40 -9.89
N ALA A 146 12.58 -4.49 -9.13
CA ALA A 146 11.45 -4.69 -8.22
C ALA A 146 11.87 -4.46 -6.77
N PHE A 147 11.19 -3.55 -6.07
CA PHE A 147 11.49 -3.11 -4.70
C PHE A 147 10.24 -3.26 -3.83
N ARG A 148 10.39 -3.87 -2.65
CA ARG A 148 9.28 -4.08 -1.72
C ARG A 148 9.27 -3.02 -0.62
N ILE A 149 8.12 -2.37 -0.45
CA ILE A 149 7.89 -1.35 0.59
C ILE A 149 7.26 -1.94 1.87
N ALA A 150 6.66 -3.12 1.80
CA ALA A 150 6.05 -3.82 2.92
C ALA A 150 6.98 -4.90 3.51
N PRO A 151 6.72 -5.41 4.73
CA PRO A 151 7.37 -6.63 5.21
C PRO A 151 7.11 -7.84 4.31
N SER A 152 7.92 -8.87 4.46
CA SER A 152 7.69 -10.16 3.82
C SER A 152 6.56 -10.94 4.49
N ASN A 153 5.98 -11.90 3.76
CA ASN A 153 5.06 -12.86 4.36
C ASN A 153 5.72 -13.66 5.50
N GLY A 154 7.03 -13.95 5.39
CA GLY A 154 7.78 -14.61 6.45
C GLY A 154 7.83 -13.79 7.74
N GLN A 155 8.04 -12.49 7.65
CA GLN A 155 8.04 -11.59 8.81
C GLN A 155 6.66 -11.52 9.48
N TRP A 156 5.57 -11.50 8.70
CA TRP A 156 4.20 -11.56 9.24
C TRP A 156 3.90 -12.91 9.89
N ASP A 157 4.25 -14.00 9.21
CA ASP A 157 4.03 -15.36 9.70
C ASP A 157 4.80 -15.61 11.03
N ASP A 158 6.03 -15.11 11.13
CA ASP A 158 6.84 -15.20 12.36
C ASP A 158 6.17 -14.48 13.55
N ALA A 159 5.61 -13.28 13.32
CA ALA A 159 4.88 -12.54 14.34
C ALA A 159 3.62 -13.29 14.79
N VAL A 160 2.82 -13.80 13.86
CA VAL A 160 1.60 -14.57 14.13
C VAL A 160 1.93 -15.85 14.90
N ARG A 161 2.90 -16.64 14.44
CA ARG A 161 3.32 -17.88 15.10
C ARG A 161 3.86 -17.64 16.50
N SER A 162 4.74 -16.64 16.64
CA SER A 162 5.27 -16.25 17.94
C SER A 162 4.15 -15.89 18.92
N TYR A 163 3.16 -15.11 18.46
CA TYR A 163 2.02 -14.72 19.27
C TYR A 163 1.15 -15.93 19.66
N CYS A 164 0.78 -16.76 18.71
CA CYS A 164 -0.02 -17.98 18.96
C CYS A 164 0.67 -18.92 19.95
N LEU A 165 1.95 -19.21 19.73
CA LEU A 165 2.66 -20.23 20.51
C LEU A 165 3.17 -19.74 21.86
N LYS A 166 3.64 -18.48 21.95
CA LYS A 166 4.27 -17.95 23.17
C LYS A 166 3.33 -17.16 24.05
N VAL A 167 2.40 -16.39 23.44
CA VAL A 167 1.47 -15.50 24.18
C VAL A 167 0.14 -16.22 24.42
N LEU A 168 -0.54 -16.68 23.36
CA LEU A 168 -1.79 -17.43 23.50
C LEU A 168 -1.58 -18.85 24.02
N LYS A 169 -0.36 -19.41 23.87
CA LYS A 169 0.03 -20.74 24.32
C LYS A 169 -0.82 -21.87 23.77
N VAL A 170 -1.31 -21.70 22.54
CA VAL A 170 -2.14 -22.67 21.84
C VAL A 170 -1.28 -23.66 21.04
N LYS A 171 -1.81 -24.88 20.81
CA LYS A 171 -1.11 -25.95 20.09
C LYS A 171 -1.86 -26.43 18.86
N LYS A 172 -3.20 -26.32 18.86
CA LYS A 172 -4.06 -26.78 17.77
C LYS A 172 -4.51 -25.59 16.92
N ILE A 173 -4.01 -25.51 15.71
CA ILE A 173 -4.13 -24.34 14.82
C ILE A 173 -5.05 -24.70 13.65
N ALA A 174 -6.07 -23.89 13.39
CA ALA A 174 -6.74 -23.85 12.10
C ALA A 174 -6.19 -22.71 11.26
N ILE A 175 -6.01 -22.91 9.95
CA ILE A 175 -5.49 -21.92 9.04
C ILE A 175 -6.45 -21.76 7.86
N ILE A 176 -6.96 -20.56 7.64
CA ILE A 176 -7.89 -20.23 6.56
C ILE A 176 -7.29 -19.10 5.73
N GLY A 177 -7.26 -19.27 4.41
CA GLY A 177 -6.88 -18.20 3.47
C GLY A 177 -7.92 -17.99 2.39
N ASP A 178 -7.73 -16.93 1.60
CA ASP A 178 -8.50 -16.77 0.37
C ASP A 178 -7.86 -17.56 -0.80
N THR A 179 -8.56 -17.64 -1.94
CA THR A 179 -8.08 -18.32 -3.15
C THR A 179 -7.20 -17.46 -4.05
N THR A 180 -6.80 -16.26 -3.61
CA THR A 180 -5.83 -15.46 -4.36
C THR A 180 -4.44 -16.10 -4.35
N GLY A 181 -3.58 -15.70 -5.28
CA GLY A 181 -2.19 -16.17 -5.30
C GLY A 181 -1.45 -15.87 -4.00
N TYR A 182 -1.81 -14.79 -3.30
CA TYR A 182 -1.32 -14.49 -1.96
C TYR A 182 -1.83 -15.51 -0.93
N GLY A 183 -3.14 -15.65 -0.79
CA GLY A 183 -3.75 -16.51 0.24
C GLY A 183 -3.27 -17.95 0.15
N VAL A 184 -3.25 -18.53 -1.06
CA VAL A 184 -2.77 -19.91 -1.30
C VAL A 184 -1.30 -20.07 -0.87
N THR A 185 -0.44 -19.12 -1.24
CA THR A 185 0.99 -19.17 -0.88
C THR A 185 1.21 -18.99 0.63
N ALA A 186 0.49 -18.07 1.25
CA ALA A 186 0.60 -17.77 2.68
C ALA A 186 0.12 -18.95 3.54
N VAL A 187 -1.03 -19.57 3.21
CA VAL A 187 -1.55 -20.76 3.90
C VAL A 187 -0.55 -21.91 3.83
N LYS A 188 -0.02 -22.20 2.63
CA LYS A 188 0.95 -23.28 2.45
C LYS A 188 2.20 -23.08 3.30
N ALA A 189 2.75 -21.87 3.33
CA ALA A 189 3.93 -21.53 4.12
C ALA A 189 3.63 -21.61 5.63
N CYS A 190 2.51 -21.05 6.06
CA CYS A 190 2.08 -21.01 7.45
C CYS A 190 1.86 -22.42 8.01
N VAL A 191 1.20 -23.32 7.25
CA VAL A 191 1.04 -24.75 7.62
C VAL A 191 2.40 -25.42 7.84
N ALA A 192 3.35 -25.23 6.92
CA ALA A 192 4.68 -25.81 7.03
C ALA A 192 5.44 -25.28 8.26
N ASN A 193 5.35 -23.97 8.50
CA ASN A 193 6.06 -23.30 9.58
C ASN A 193 5.50 -23.67 10.97
N PHE A 194 4.17 -23.71 11.16
CA PHE A 194 3.59 -24.17 12.42
C PHE A 194 3.96 -25.62 12.74
N LYS A 195 3.93 -26.52 11.74
CA LYS A 195 4.37 -27.91 11.91
C LYS A 195 5.85 -28.01 12.27
N ARG A 196 6.72 -27.23 11.63
CA ARG A 196 8.14 -27.17 11.98
C ARG A 196 8.35 -26.74 13.42
N ASP A 197 7.53 -25.80 13.91
CA ASP A 197 7.62 -25.27 15.26
C ASP A 197 6.88 -26.14 16.30
N GLY A 198 6.42 -27.35 15.91
CA GLY A 198 5.82 -28.35 16.79
C GLY A 198 4.34 -28.12 17.13
N ALA A 199 3.64 -27.26 16.40
CA ALA A 199 2.20 -27.10 16.52
C ALA A 199 1.44 -28.12 15.66
N ASP A 200 0.23 -28.46 16.09
CA ASP A 200 -0.69 -29.34 15.34
C ASP A 200 -1.61 -28.48 14.47
N VAL A 201 -1.44 -28.54 13.15
CA VAL A 201 -2.34 -27.90 12.21
C VAL A 201 -3.51 -28.85 11.96
N VAL A 202 -4.59 -28.64 12.71
CA VAL A 202 -5.78 -29.54 12.73
C VAL A 202 -6.74 -29.27 11.57
N TYR A 203 -6.68 -28.08 10.97
CA TYR A 203 -7.49 -27.71 9.81
C TYR A 203 -6.75 -26.70 8.92
N SER A 204 -6.87 -26.83 7.62
CA SER A 204 -6.44 -25.76 6.69
C SER A 204 -7.26 -25.79 5.40
N ASN A 205 -7.66 -24.61 4.91
CA ASN A 205 -8.39 -24.45 3.66
C ASN A 205 -8.17 -23.08 3.03
N ASN A 206 -8.34 -23.01 1.70
CA ASN A 206 -8.50 -21.74 0.99
C ASN A 206 -9.95 -21.61 0.52
N ILE A 207 -10.60 -20.51 0.86
CA ILE A 207 -12.01 -20.22 0.64
C ILE A 207 -12.12 -19.09 -0.38
N ASP A 208 -13.06 -19.21 -1.33
CA ASP A 208 -13.36 -18.09 -2.21
C ASP A 208 -13.80 -16.88 -1.39
N ALA A 209 -13.15 -15.75 -1.61
CA ALA A 209 -13.44 -14.52 -0.85
C ALA A 209 -14.87 -14.00 -1.07
N THR A 210 -15.59 -14.47 -2.07
CA THR A 210 -17.02 -14.14 -2.33
C THR A 210 -17.99 -15.09 -1.65
N GLN A 211 -17.51 -16.21 -1.10
CA GLN A 211 -18.36 -17.17 -0.38
C GLN A 211 -19.10 -16.48 0.78
N THR A 212 -20.41 -16.65 0.85
CA THR A 212 -21.25 -15.97 1.86
C THR A 212 -21.38 -16.74 3.17
N ASP A 213 -21.43 -18.08 3.10
CA ASP A 213 -21.58 -18.97 4.27
C ASP A 213 -20.23 -19.54 4.69
N MET A 214 -19.73 -19.14 5.85
CA MET A 214 -18.48 -19.59 6.46
C MET A 214 -18.69 -20.77 7.44
N THR A 215 -19.96 -21.14 7.72
CA THR A 215 -20.31 -22.15 8.71
C THR A 215 -19.66 -23.51 8.46
N PRO A 216 -19.57 -24.03 7.21
CA PRO A 216 -18.96 -25.34 6.97
C PRO A 216 -17.49 -25.41 7.38
N ASP A 217 -16.70 -24.40 7.03
CA ASP A 217 -15.27 -24.34 7.35
C ASP A 217 -15.04 -24.12 8.85
N MET A 218 -15.81 -23.21 9.44
CA MET A 218 -15.76 -22.93 10.88
C MET A 218 -16.17 -24.17 11.70
N THR A 219 -17.17 -24.93 11.25
CA THR A 219 -17.59 -26.20 11.90
C THR A 219 -16.50 -27.25 11.83
N ARG A 220 -15.83 -27.42 10.67
CA ARG A 220 -14.71 -28.37 10.53
C ARG A 220 -13.55 -27.99 11.45
N ALA A 221 -13.17 -26.70 11.48
CA ALA A 221 -12.11 -26.21 12.37
C ALA A 221 -12.44 -26.46 13.85
N ARG A 222 -13.70 -26.18 14.27
CA ARG A 222 -14.17 -26.41 15.64
C ARG A 222 -14.18 -27.91 16.00
N SER A 223 -14.69 -28.76 15.12
CA SER A 223 -14.76 -30.20 15.34
C SER A 223 -13.37 -30.84 15.39
N ALA A 224 -12.39 -30.29 14.70
CA ALA A 224 -11.00 -30.69 14.78
C ALA A 224 -10.30 -30.20 16.08
N GLY A 225 -10.99 -29.40 16.88
CA GLY A 225 -10.49 -28.90 18.16
C GLY A 225 -9.52 -27.70 18.04
N ALA A 226 -9.67 -26.86 17.03
CA ALA A 226 -8.84 -25.67 16.88
C ALA A 226 -8.97 -24.74 18.08
N GLU A 227 -7.84 -24.25 18.58
CA GLU A 227 -7.71 -23.30 19.72
C GLU A 227 -7.50 -21.86 19.23
N VAL A 228 -7.10 -21.69 17.98
CA VAL A 228 -6.97 -20.41 17.26
C VAL A 228 -7.26 -20.64 15.78
N ILE A 229 -7.79 -19.62 15.12
CA ILE A 229 -7.92 -19.58 13.67
C ILE A 229 -6.97 -18.51 13.12
N VAL A 230 -6.01 -18.92 12.31
CA VAL A 230 -5.10 -18.02 11.60
C VAL A 230 -5.70 -17.71 10.23
N ILE A 231 -5.80 -16.40 9.89
CA ILE A 231 -6.40 -15.94 8.63
C ILE A 231 -5.35 -15.28 7.76
N TRP A 232 -5.23 -15.73 6.50
CA TRP A 232 -4.44 -15.13 5.45
C TRP A 232 -5.34 -14.74 4.27
N SER A 233 -5.93 -13.56 4.37
CA SER A 233 -6.80 -12.98 3.35
C SER A 233 -6.54 -11.48 3.24
N VAL A 234 -6.86 -10.91 2.08
CA VAL A 234 -6.90 -9.45 1.86
C VAL A 234 -8.35 -8.94 1.74
N SER A 235 -9.33 -9.83 1.93
CA SER A 235 -10.76 -9.51 1.83
C SER A 235 -11.36 -9.23 3.19
N THR A 236 -11.54 -7.96 3.51
CA THR A 236 -12.24 -7.50 4.72
C THR A 236 -13.66 -8.05 4.84
N GLY A 237 -14.35 -8.25 3.71
CA GLY A 237 -15.66 -8.87 3.65
C GLY A 237 -15.64 -10.35 4.07
N MET A 238 -14.66 -11.12 3.62
CA MET A 238 -14.48 -12.52 4.06
C MET A 238 -14.15 -12.58 5.55
N GLU A 239 -13.24 -11.73 6.01
CA GLU A 239 -12.83 -11.66 7.41
C GLU A 239 -14.00 -11.35 8.33
N ALA A 240 -14.81 -10.32 7.99
CA ALA A 240 -15.99 -9.95 8.74
C ALA A 240 -17.02 -11.11 8.82
N ARG A 241 -17.23 -11.86 7.72
CA ARG A 241 -18.10 -13.04 7.73
C ARG A 241 -17.59 -14.12 8.67
N LEU A 242 -16.29 -14.41 8.69
CA LEU A 242 -15.70 -15.35 9.64
C LEU A 242 -15.92 -14.90 11.09
N PHE A 243 -15.77 -13.60 11.39
CA PHE A 243 -16.00 -13.06 12.74
C PHE A 243 -17.47 -13.14 13.15
N ASN A 244 -18.39 -12.83 12.23
CA ASN A 244 -19.84 -12.96 12.47
C ASN A 244 -20.22 -14.44 12.67
N THR A 245 -19.74 -15.35 11.84
CA THR A 245 -20.01 -16.79 11.95
C THR A 245 -19.49 -17.36 13.28
N ARG A 246 -18.30 -16.94 13.75
CA ARG A 246 -17.79 -17.30 15.08
C ARG A 246 -18.80 -16.94 16.18
N ALA A 247 -19.33 -15.72 16.13
CA ALA A 247 -20.29 -15.22 17.10
C ALA A 247 -21.64 -15.98 17.05
N GLU A 248 -22.15 -16.26 15.84
CA GLU A 248 -23.38 -17.05 15.62
C GLU A 248 -23.23 -18.47 16.17
N MET A 249 -22.05 -19.06 16.02
CA MET A 249 -21.73 -20.39 16.55
C MET A 249 -21.52 -20.39 18.08
N ASN A 250 -21.52 -19.22 18.75
CA ASN A 250 -21.13 -19.09 20.16
C ASN A 250 -19.79 -19.78 20.45
N TRP A 251 -18.82 -19.63 19.54
CA TRP A 251 -17.51 -20.24 19.67
C TRP A 251 -16.47 -19.26 20.17
N ASP A 252 -16.00 -19.49 21.40
CA ASP A 252 -14.99 -18.63 22.02
C ASP A 252 -13.57 -19.02 21.56
N VAL A 253 -13.21 -18.60 20.34
CA VAL A 253 -11.91 -18.85 19.74
C VAL A 253 -11.25 -17.53 19.32
N ASN A 254 -9.91 -17.42 19.43
CA ASN A 254 -9.16 -16.28 18.94
C ASN A 254 -8.97 -16.36 17.42
N PHE A 255 -8.92 -15.18 16.78
CA PHE A 255 -8.37 -15.04 15.44
C PHE A 255 -7.01 -14.37 15.50
N ALA A 256 -6.06 -14.82 14.66
CA ALA A 256 -4.77 -14.16 14.45
C ALA A 256 -4.46 -14.13 12.95
N GLY A 257 -3.64 -13.18 12.46
CA GLY A 257 -3.23 -13.22 11.06
C GLY A 257 -3.04 -11.86 10.39
N HIS A 258 -3.53 -11.78 9.15
CA HIS A 258 -3.26 -10.68 8.22
C HIS A 258 -3.62 -9.29 8.77
N PRO A 259 -2.85 -8.25 8.41
CA PRO A 259 -3.13 -6.86 8.82
C PRO A 259 -4.54 -6.37 8.50
N SER A 260 -5.16 -6.81 7.38
CA SER A 260 -6.50 -6.37 6.96
C SER A 260 -7.59 -6.63 7.99
N MET A 261 -7.43 -7.67 8.83
CA MET A 261 -8.36 -7.98 9.91
C MET A 261 -8.57 -6.82 10.90
N ALA A 262 -7.68 -5.83 10.88
CA ALA A 262 -7.76 -4.62 11.67
C ALA A 262 -8.22 -3.39 10.86
N SER A 263 -8.60 -3.55 9.59
CA SER A 263 -9.10 -2.42 8.79
C SER A 263 -10.40 -1.86 9.38
N GLY A 264 -10.46 -0.54 9.53
CA GLY A 264 -11.65 0.15 10.04
C GLY A 264 -12.92 -0.12 9.24
N GLU A 265 -12.80 -0.50 7.97
CA GLU A 265 -13.91 -0.92 7.11
C GLU A 265 -14.68 -2.10 7.70
N ILE A 266 -14.00 -3.04 8.36
CA ILE A 266 -14.62 -4.22 9.00
C ILE A 266 -15.72 -3.81 9.97
N ARG A 267 -15.56 -2.69 10.68
CA ARG A 267 -16.57 -2.20 11.66
C ARG A 267 -17.97 -2.09 11.07
N GLY A 268 -18.08 -1.64 9.81
CA GLY A 268 -19.35 -1.52 9.10
C GLY A 268 -19.92 -2.84 8.58
N LEU A 269 -19.12 -3.92 8.59
CA LEU A 269 -19.50 -5.25 8.09
C LEU A 269 -19.85 -6.23 9.21
N LEU A 270 -19.64 -5.85 10.46
CA LEU A 270 -19.95 -6.69 11.62
C LEU A 270 -21.42 -6.58 12.00
N ALA A 271 -22.04 -7.71 12.30
CA ALA A 271 -23.41 -7.76 12.84
C ALA A 271 -23.49 -7.09 14.23
N LYS A 272 -22.42 -7.19 15.02
CA LYS A 272 -22.26 -6.53 16.32
C LYS A 272 -20.80 -6.13 16.51
N PRO A 273 -20.51 -4.96 17.13
CA PRO A 273 -19.12 -4.55 17.38
C PRO A 273 -18.27 -5.58 18.13
N GLN A 274 -18.87 -6.32 19.06
CA GLN A 274 -18.21 -7.36 19.86
C GLN A 274 -17.73 -8.56 19.03
N ASN A 275 -18.23 -8.73 17.81
CA ASN A 275 -17.74 -9.78 16.91
C ASN A 275 -16.29 -9.56 16.50
N TRP A 276 -15.73 -8.37 16.75
CA TRP A 276 -14.32 -8.04 16.53
C TRP A 276 -13.42 -8.31 17.75
N ASP A 277 -13.97 -8.72 18.89
CA ASP A 277 -13.19 -9.06 20.07
C ASP A 277 -12.35 -10.32 19.80
N LYS A 278 -11.21 -10.43 20.47
CA LYS A 278 -10.27 -11.56 20.31
C LYS A 278 -9.76 -11.75 18.87
N VAL A 279 -9.67 -10.68 18.11
CA VAL A 279 -9.03 -10.63 16.78
C VAL A 279 -7.69 -9.91 16.89
N TYR A 280 -6.63 -10.61 16.54
CA TYR A 280 -5.25 -10.11 16.62
C TYR A 280 -4.64 -10.08 15.22
N ALA A 281 -4.39 -8.89 14.73
CA ALA A 281 -3.84 -8.68 13.40
C ALA A 281 -2.36 -8.34 13.47
N VAL A 282 -1.61 -8.71 12.44
CA VAL A 282 -0.27 -8.15 12.25
C VAL A 282 -0.36 -6.63 12.22
N GLY A 283 0.49 -5.98 12.96
CA GLY A 283 0.62 -4.53 13.04
C GLY A 283 2.09 -4.11 13.02
N TYR A 284 2.32 -2.83 13.26
CA TYR A 284 3.65 -2.24 13.18
C TYR A 284 3.86 -1.33 14.38
N ARG A 285 4.97 -1.52 15.09
CA ARG A 285 5.30 -0.73 16.28
C ARG A 285 5.39 0.77 15.97
N SER A 286 5.94 1.11 14.81
CA SER A 286 6.04 2.49 14.32
C SER A 286 4.67 3.16 14.10
N CYS A 287 3.60 2.38 13.94
CA CYS A 287 2.22 2.84 13.71
C CYS A 287 1.27 2.48 14.86
N SER A 288 1.77 1.97 15.99
CA SER A 288 0.94 1.55 17.12
C SER A 288 0.93 2.60 18.22
N TYR A 289 -0.23 2.74 18.90
CA TYR A 289 -0.33 3.55 20.11
C TYR A 289 0.47 2.92 21.25
N GLY A 290 1.20 3.75 21.98
CA GLY A 290 1.79 3.36 23.25
C GLY A 290 0.74 3.23 24.36
N ALA A 291 1.18 2.73 25.53
CA ALA A 291 0.33 2.62 26.72
C ALA A 291 -0.17 3.97 27.22
N ASP A 292 0.50 5.06 26.90
CA ASP A 292 0.13 6.44 27.17
C ASP A 292 -0.95 7.00 26.19
N GLY A 293 -1.42 6.19 25.25
CA GLY A 293 -2.38 6.56 24.24
C GLY A 293 -1.85 7.49 23.15
N LYS A 294 -0.51 7.62 23.01
CA LYS A 294 0.13 8.47 21.99
C LYS A 294 0.71 7.63 20.87
N LEU A 295 0.64 8.17 19.67
CA LEU A 295 1.36 7.64 18.52
C LEU A 295 2.85 8.02 18.57
N PRO A 296 3.72 7.25 17.93
CA PRO A 296 5.07 7.70 17.63
C PRO A 296 5.04 9.06 16.92
N PRO A 297 5.98 9.97 17.19
CA PRO A 297 5.94 11.36 16.71
C PRO A 297 5.72 11.47 15.20
N LYS A 298 6.35 10.61 14.40
CA LYS A 298 6.25 10.61 12.95
C LYS A 298 4.85 10.17 12.46
N SER A 299 4.25 9.20 13.11
CA SER A 299 2.90 8.76 12.80
C SER A 299 1.88 9.84 13.18
N GLN A 300 2.08 10.52 14.32
CA GLN A 300 1.25 11.66 14.70
C GLN A 300 1.37 12.80 13.70
N GLU A 301 2.60 13.15 13.26
CA GLU A 301 2.82 14.15 12.22
C GLU A 301 2.02 13.85 10.94
N PHE A 302 1.98 12.58 10.52
CA PHE A 302 1.20 12.21 9.32
C PHE A 302 -0.32 12.32 9.57
N VAL A 303 -0.81 11.90 10.72
CA VAL A 303 -2.23 12.07 11.10
C VAL A 303 -2.62 13.54 11.01
N ASP A 304 -1.81 14.43 11.58
CA ASP A 304 -2.06 15.89 11.57
C ASP A 304 -2.01 16.44 10.13
N LYS A 305 -1.06 15.97 9.32
CA LYS A 305 -0.87 16.39 7.92
C LYS A 305 -2.06 16.07 7.02
N VAL A 306 -2.73 14.95 7.25
CA VAL A 306 -3.87 14.48 6.43
C VAL A 306 -5.21 14.88 7.01
N GLN A 307 -5.25 15.47 8.20
CA GLN A 307 -6.48 15.86 8.88
C GLN A 307 -7.37 16.72 7.97
N GLY A 308 -8.64 16.34 7.86
CA GLY A 308 -9.63 17.02 7.01
C GLY A 308 -9.42 16.84 5.49
N LYS A 309 -8.40 16.08 5.06
CA LYS A 309 -8.09 15.81 3.65
C LYS A 309 -8.21 14.35 3.27
N VAL A 310 -7.78 13.45 4.16
CA VAL A 310 -7.81 12.00 3.94
C VAL A 310 -8.41 11.32 5.18
N SER A 311 -9.43 10.48 4.98
CA SER A 311 -9.96 9.63 6.04
C SER A 311 -8.99 8.49 6.36
N LEU A 312 -8.73 8.28 7.65
CA LEU A 312 -7.92 7.17 8.16
C LEU A 312 -8.76 6.14 8.94
N ASP A 313 -10.02 6.45 9.28
CA ASP A 313 -10.81 5.66 10.24
C ASP A 313 -11.38 4.36 9.66
N ASP A 314 -11.53 4.29 8.35
CA ASP A 314 -12.07 3.16 7.60
C ASP A 314 -11.00 2.37 6.80
N THR A 315 -9.73 2.57 7.14
CA THR A 315 -8.60 1.93 6.44
C THR A 315 -7.48 1.59 7.42
N LEU A 316 -6.36 1.09 6.92
CA LEU A 316 -5.13 0.94 7.69
C LEU A 316 -4.20 2.13 7.43
N PHE A 317 -3.66 2.70 8.50
CA PHE A 317 -2.67 3.79 8.44
C PHE A 317 -1.49 3.46 7.51
N TRP A 318 -0.97 2.23 7.61
CA TRP A 318 0.16 1.82 6.81
C TRP A 318 -0.14 1.72 5.30
N TRP A 319 -1.38 1.43 4.90
CA TRP A 319 -1.74 1.48 3.48
C TRP A 319 -1.63 2.91 2.95
N VAL A 320 -2.17 3.87 3.69
CA VAL A 320 -2.14 5.28 3.26
C VAL A 320 -0.71 5.81 3.25
N THR A 321 0.07 5.54 4.31
CA THR A 321 1.45 6.01 4.42
C THR A 321 2.37 5.34 3.40
N ALA A 322 2.23 4.05 3.14
CA ALA A 322 3.04 3.36 2.12
C ALA A 322 2.74 3.86 0.70
N GLY A 323 1.46 4.13 0.38
CA GLY A 323 1.09 4.77 -0.88
C GLY A 323 1.70 6.17 -1.03
N TYR A 324 1.69 6.95 0.04
CA TYR A 324 2.34 8.26 0.10
C TYR A 324 3.85 8.15 -0.08
N ASP A 325 4.49 7.25 0.67
CA ASP A 325 5.94 7.06 0.63
C ASP A 325 6.42 6.60 -0.76
N ALA A 326 5.70 5.68 -1.41
CA ALA A 326 6.07 5.17 -2.73
C ALA A 326 6.16 6.29 -3.78
N ILE A 327 5.19 7.20 -3.82
CA ILE A 327 5.22 8.34 -4.75
C ILE A 327 6.36 9.31 -4.40
N ASN A 328 6.58 9.57 -3.11
CA ASN A 328 7.66 10.44 -2.68
C ASN A 328 9.06 9.83 -2.92
N MET A 329 9.20 8.50 -2.88
CA MET A 329 10.47 7.84 -3.23
C MET A 329 10.80 8.01 -4.72
N VAL A 330 9.82 7.92 -5.63
CA VAL A 330 10.02 8.24 -7.05
C VAL A 330 10.37 9.71 -7.21
N ALA A 331 9.63 10.60 -6.57
CA ALA A 331 9.86 12.04 -6.61
C ALA A 331 11.27 12.39 -6.10
N LYS A 332 11.71 11.79 -5.00
CA LYS A 332 13.05 11.99 -4.43
C LYS A 332 14.16 11.57 -5.39
N ALA A 333 14.04 10.41 -6.04
CA ALA A 333 15.02 9.98 -7.03
C ALA A 333 15.17 11.01 -8.16
N VAL A 334 14.05 11.51 -8.70
CA VAL A 334 14.06 12.56 -9.74
C VAL A 334 14.62 13.87 -9.21
N GLN A 335 14.32 14.24 -7.98
CA GLN A 335 14.85 15.45 -7.34
C GLN A 335 16.38 15.39 -7.19
N GLU A 336 16.92 14.21 -6.92
CA GLU A 336 18.37 13.97 -6.80
C GLU A 336 19.07 13.76 -8.18
N GLY A 337 18.33 13.83 -9.29
CA GLY A 337 18.92 13.87 -10.62
C GLY A 337 18.57 12.70 -11.54
N ALA A 338 17.79 11.73 -11.09
CA ALA A 338 17.34 10.64 -11.96
C ALA A 338 16.51 11.21 -13.13
N GLY A 339 17.00 11.01 -14.35
CA GLY A 339 16.34 11.48 -15.59
C GLY A 339 15.54 10.39 -16.30
N SER A 340 15.79 9.12 -15.98
CA SER A 340 15.20 7.95 -16.62
C SER A 340 14.80 6.87 -15.62
N SER A 341 14.03 5.88 -16.07
CA SER A 341 13.69 4.69 -15.26
C SER A 341 14.94 3.97 -14.75
N LYS A 342 15.98 3.87 -15.58
CA LYS A 342 17.26 3.25 -15.18
C LYS A 342 17.94 4.03 -14.06
N ASP A 343 17.89 5.35 -14.10
CA ASP A 343 18.49 6.19 -13.06
C ASP A 343 17.74 6.09 -11.75
N ILE A 344 16.40 5.93 -11.79
CA ILE A 344 15.57 5.69 -10.61
C ILE A 344 15.99 4.37 -9.94
N ILE A 345 16.16 3.28 -10.70
CA ILE A 345 16.62 2.00 -10.17
C ILE A 345 18.02 2.14 -9.56
N ALA A 346 18.94 2.80 -10.27
CA ALA A 346 20.31 3.02 -9.79
C ALA A 346 20.29 3.83 -8.48
N TYR A 347 19.47 4.87 -8.39
CA TYR A 347 19.32 5.67 -7.17
C TYR A 347 18.80 4.83 -6.00
N TRP A 348 17.78 3.99 -6.21
CA TRP A 348 17.25 3.14 -5.14
C TRP A 348 18.25 2.08 -4.68
N ASN A 349 19.05 1.52 -5.56
CA ASN A 349 20.10 0.55 -5.22
C ASN A 349 21.20 1.12 -4.30
N THR A 350 21.30 2.44 -4.20
CA THR A 350 22.25 3.15 -3.32
C THR A 350 21.54 3.96 -2.25
N LEU A 351 20.24 3.79 -2.08
CA LEU A 351 19.42 4.57 -1.18
C LEU A 351 19.78 4.25 0.27
N HIS A 352 20.48 5.15 0.90
CA HIS A 352 20.61 5.21 2.35
C HIS A 352 19.24 5.51 2.98
N PRO A 353 19.02 5.19 4.26
CA PRO A 353 17.67 5.13 4.83
C PRO A 353 16.75 6.25 4.35
N TYR A 354 15.72 5.89 3.58
CA TYR A 354 14.65 6.82 3.20
C TYR A 354 13.65 6.86 4.36
N PRO A 355 13.53 8.00 5.04
CA PRO A 355 12.67 8.14 6.20
C PRO A 355 11.20 8.35 5.79
N GLY A 356 10.55 7.32 5.28
CA GLY A 356 9.11 7.33 4.97
C GLY A 356 8.23 7.40 6.22
N TYR A 357 6.93 7.68 6.08
CA TYR A 357 5.98 7.68 7.19
C TYR A 357 5.59 6.27 7.63
N PHE A 358 5.57 5.32 6.71
CA PHE A 358 5.35 3.92 7.06
C PHE A 358 6.62 3.25 7.57
N GLY A 359 7.76 3.47 6.93
CA GLY A 359 9.02 2.83 7.31
C GLY A 359 10.26 3.64 6.96
N ASN A 360 11.39 3.23 7.54
CA ASN A 360 12.70 3.66 7.09
C ASN A 360 13.22 2.61 6.11
N TYR A 361 13.16 2.92 4.82
CA TYR A 361 13.53 1.98 3.76
C TYR A 361 15.01 2.07 3.45
N THR A 362 15.64 0.92 3.31
CA THR A 362 17.02 0.80 2.84
C THR A 362 17.07 -0.29 1.78
N TYR A 363 17.53 0.06 0.59
CA TYR A 363 17.74 -0.89 -0.49
C TYR A 363 19.21 -0.90 -0.88
N THR A 364 19.69 -2.06 -1.36
CA THR A 364 20.99 -2.22 -2.03
C THR A 364 20.78 -3.00 -3.32
N ALA A 365 21.83 -3.15 -4.12
CA ALA A 365 21.75 -3.98 -5.32
C ALA A 365 21.44 -5.46 -5.03
N GLU A 366 21.71 -5.93 -3.80
CA GLU A 366 21.53 -7.31 -3.35
C GLU A 366 20.27 -7.50 -2.52
N GLU A 367 19.69 -6.42 -1.92
CA GLU A 367 18.54 -6.50 -1.01
C GLU A 367 17.47 -5.47 -1.37
N HIS A 368 16.34 -5.95 -1.86
CA HIS A 368 15.19 -5.13 -2.23
C HIS A 368 13.99 -5.26 -1.26
N ASN A 369 14.19 -5.90 -0.10
CA ASN A 369 13.24 -5.88 1.01
C ASN A 369 13.60 -4.76 1.98
N GLY A 370 13.09 -3.57 1.73
CA GLY A 370 13.54 -2.38 2.47
C GLY A 370 12.94 -2.20 3.86
N TYR A 371 11.99 -3.02 4.32
CA TYR A 371 11.28 -2.81 5.57
C TYR A 371 11.94 -3.52 6.78
N PRO A 372 12.11 -2.84 7.94
CA PRO A 372 12.78 -3.41 9.10
C PRO A 372 11.94 -4.47 9.82
N THR A 373 12.50 -5.67 10.03
CA THR A 373 11.82 -6.80 10.68
C THR A 373 11.38 -6.51 12.12
N ALA A 374 12.18 -5.77 12.88
CA ALA A 374 11.90 -5.48 14.29
C ALA A 374 10.64 -4.65 14.54
N ASP A 375 10.07 -4.05 13.49
CA ASP A 375 8.85 -3.24 13.59
C ASP A 375 7.56 -4.07 13.53
N VAL A 376 7.63 -5.32 13.04
CA VAL A 376 6.46 -6.20 12.87
C VAL A 376 6.03 -6.77 14.21
N VAL A 377 4.77 -6.53 14.59
CA VAL A 377 4.18 -6.90 15.88
C VAL A 377 2.77 -7.44 15.68
N MET A 378 2.09 -7.83 16.76
CA MET A 378 0.65 -8.12 16.75
C MET A 378 -0.11 -6.97 17.42
N SER A 379 -1.27 -6.65 16.91
CA SER A 379 -2.17 -5.62 17.40
C SER A 379 -3.57 -6.15 17.69
N ALA A 380 -4.29 -5.48 18.60
CA ALA A 380 -5.69 -5.77 18.88
C ALA A 380 -6.57 -5.07 17.83
N ALA A 381 -7.20 -5.82 16.96
CA ALA A 381 -7.92 -5.28 15.79
C ALA A 381 -9.06 -4.32 16.15
N ASN A 382 -9.80 -4.61 17.23
CA ASN A 382 -10.92 -3.79 17.70
C ASN A 382 -10.51 -2.45 18.32
N SER A 383 -9.21 -2.18 18.51
CA SER A 383 -8.67 -0.94 19.08
C SER A 383 -8.42 0.17 18.05
N ALA A 384 -8.86 -0.02 16.81
CA ALA A 384 -8.57 0.86 15.68
C ALA A 384 -8.98 2.33 15.94
N LYS A 385 -8.01 3.24 15.77
CA LYS A 385 -8.17 4.68 15.80
C LYS A 385 -7.22 5.30 14.77
N HIS A 386 -7.75 6.07 13.82
CA HIS A 386 -6.97 6.64 12.70
C HIS A 386 -6.17 5.58 11.92
N GLY A 387 -6.75 4.36 11.77
CA GLY A 387 -6.08 3.24 11.09
C GLY A 387 -4.86 2.66 11.81
N THR A 388 -4.63 3.05 13.06
CA THR A 388 -3.59 2.53 13.97
C THR A 388 -4.21 1.81 15.15
N PHE A 389 -3.42 1.10 15.97
CA PHE A 389 -3.92 0.14 16.96
C PHE A 389 -3.10 0.17 18.24
N LEU A 390 -3.67 -0.39 19.32
CA LEU A 390 -2.93 -0.85 20.48
C LEU A 390 -2.23 -2.17 20.15
N LEU A 391 -1.08 -2.39 20.76
CA LEU A 391 -0.43 -3.69 20.72
C LEU A 391 -1.35 -4.78 21.30
N ALA A 392 -1.29 -5.98 20.75
CA ALA A 392 -2.03 -7.11 21.29
C ALA A 392 -1.57 -7.42 22.73
N PRO A 393 -2.48 -7.86 23.63
CA PRO A 393 -2.11 -8.22 25.00
C PRO A 393 -0.95 -9.21 25.04
N GLY A 394 0.04 -8.94 25.88
CA GLY A 394 1.25 -9.75 26.02
C GLY A 394 2.38 -9.42 25.03
N TYR A 395 2.16 -8.52 24.10
CA TYR A 395 3.23 -7.86 23.35
C TYR A 395 3.71 -6.65 24.15
N VAL A 396 5.00 -6.60 24.44
CA VAL A 396 5.63 -5.51 25.22
C VAL A 396 6.61 -4.75 24.34
#